data_a9df67a777ec93cbf11ccbc2d121f496
#
_entry.id   a9df67a777ec93cbf11ccbc2d121f496
#
_cell.length_a   1.000
_cell.length_b   1.000
_cell.length_c   1.000
_cell.angle_alpha   90.00
_cell.angle_beta   90.00
_cell.angle_gamma   90.00
#
_symmetry.space_group_name_H-M   'P 1'
#
loop_
_entity.id
_entity.type
_entity.pdbx_description
1 polymer ?
#
loop_
_entity_poly.entity_id
_entity_poly.type
_entity_poly.pdbx_seq_one_letter_code
_entity_poly.pdbx_strand_id
1 'polypeptide(L)'
;INPKHLTSKYIPDLIETKNRNISLNENFLIEYLLSKIAKQKNDYESELKHLKEYQNDCFKSRNDHNLQGLFYYNKVISKHFDKIKFEKTLSNVHEFKNVSPIFIIGLPRSGSTLVESIIGAAENDIFSLGETSIFNTSILNQIKNQIFQKNFEIEKYVLSINVSELEKNIINRYQIYLPKNKKIFFFIDKSLENFFNIDSILSVFPNAKFINTKRNYNDSAIAIYQAMLPDLPWTHSLMDILNYMDNYIKIISFFEKKYPNQVLTIDLEQLTNNQEFYTKKILKFCNLSWSPEILKFYKKKDLIVKTLSNTQLRDQISPYNQNKYKVYKKLLENFINEYDWLK
;
A
#
# COMPACT_ATOMS: atom_id res chain seq x y z
N ILE A 1 -4.32 -20.73 -5.68
CA ILE A 1 -5.33 -21.53 -4.95
C ILE A 1 -6.24 -20.56 -4.19
N ASN A 2 -7.55 -20.67 -4.37
CA ASN A 2 -8.50 -19.87 -3.60
C ASN A 2 -8.44 -20.32 -2.14
N PRO A 3 -8.15 -19.43 -1.17
CA PRO A 3 -8.07 -19.82 0.25
C PRO A 3 -9.32 -20.50 0.80
N LYS A 4 -10.51 -20.24 0.21
CA LYS A 4 -11.77 -20.90 0.59
C LYS A 4 -11.79 -22.41 0.28
N HIS A 5 -10.94 -22.86 -0.65
CA HIS A 5 -10.83 -24.30 -1.03
C HIS A 5 -9.64 -24.99 -0.40
N LEU A 6 -8.84 -24.27 0.38
CA LEU A 6 -7.70 -24.83 1.07
C LEU A 6 -8.17 -25.59 2.30
N THR A 7 -8.00 -26.90 2.31
CA THR A 7 -8.45 -27.76 3.41
C THR A 7 -7.30 -28.61 3.95
N SER A 8 -7.47 -29.18 5.13
CA SER A 8 -6.47 -30.05 5.77
C SER A 8 -6.12 -31.31 4.96
N LYS A 9 -6.94 -31.70 3.98
CA LYS A 9 -6.63 -32.83 3.09
C LYS A 9 -5.34 -32.66 2.28
N TYR A 10 -4.90 -31.39 2.06
CA TYR A 10 -3.67 -31.10 1.33
C TYR A 10 -2.40 -31.15 2.20
N ILE A 11 -2.52 -31.29 3.53
CA ILE A 11 -1.36 -31.28 4.42
C ILE A 11 -0.35 -32.41 4.06
N PRO A 12 -0.75 -33.68 3.84
CA PRO A 12 0.20 -34.73 3.47
C PRO A 12 0.99 -34.39 2.22
N ASP A 13 0.33 -33.91 1.17
CA ASP A 13 0.95 -33.56 -0.11
C ASP A 13 1.93 -32.39 0.04
N LEU A 14 1.57 -31.38 0.83
CA LEU A 14 2.42 -30.22 1.12
C LEU A 14 3.67 -30.64 1.91
N ILE A 15 3.52 -31.51 2.92
CA ILE A 15 4.65 -32.04 3.71
C ILE A 15 5.54 -32.92 2.85
N GLU A 16 4.99 -33.82 2.05
CA GLU A 16 5.75 -34.66 1.13
C GLU A 16 6.54 -33.79 0.15
N THR A 17 5.92 -32.76 -0.45
CA THR A 17 6.59 -31.83 -1.35
C THR A 17 7.73 -31.10 -0.64
N LYS A 18 7.50 -30.63 0.60
CA LYS A 18 8.50 -29.96 1.40
C LYS A 18 9.73 -30.84 1.71
N ASN A 19 9.53 -32.15 1.90
CA ASN A 19 10.61 -33.12 2.17
C ASN A 19 11.46 -33.43 0.92
N ARG A 20 11.06 -32.98 -0.27
CA ARG A 20 11.87 -33.04 -1.47
C ARG A 20 12.88 -31.86 -1.46
N ASN A 21 13.94 -31.98 -2.26
CA ASN A 21 14.92 -30.90 -2.40
C ASN A 21 14.30 -29.76 -3.25
N ILE A 22 13.52 -28.88 -2.59
CA ILE A 22 12.81 -27.76 -3.23
C ILE A 22 13.54 -26.43 -3.04
N SER A 23 13.25 -25.47 -3.91
CA SER A 23 13.78 -24.11 -3.80
C SER A 23 13.17 -23.34 -2.62
N LEU A 24 13.85 -22.27 -2.16
CA LEU A 24 13.28 -21.36 -1.15
C LEU A 24 11.94 -20.78 -1.56
N ASN A 25 11.75 -20.51 -2.88
CA ASN A 25 10.49 -19.96 -3.40
C ASN A 25 9.33 -20.96 -3.25
N GLU A 26 9.58 -22.24 -3.47
CA GLU A 26 8.58 -23.29 -3.26
C GLU A 26 8.31 -23.47 -1.77
N ASN A 27 9.36 -23.49 -0.94
CA ASN A 27 9.23 -23.70 0.50
C ASN A 27 8.40 -22.56 1.16
N PHE A 28 8.69 -21.31 0.85
CA PHE A 28 7.90 -20.22 1.47
C PHE A 28 6.42 -20.27 1.05
N LEU A 29 6.08 -20.69 -0.17
CA LEU A 29 4.69 -20.86 -0.59
C LEU A 29 4.00 -22.00 0.20
N ILE A 30 4.69 -23.12 0.41
CA ILE A 30 4.16 -24.22 1.22
C ILE A 30 3.92 -23.76 2.65
N GLU A 31 4.89 -23.09 3.27
CA GLU A 31 4.76 -22.55 4.62
C GLU A 31 3.57 -21.58 4.75
N TYR A 32 3.42 -20.69 3.76
CA TYR A 32 2.25 -19.82 3.72
C TYR A 32 0.93 -20.58 3.66
N LEU A 33 0.83 -21.63 2.83
CA LEU A 33 -0.38 -22.46 2.73
C LEU A 33 -0.66 -23.22 4.05
N LEU A 34 0.37 -23.80 4.66
CA LEU A 34 0.26 -24.48 5.96
C LEU A 34 -0.23 -23.50 7.05
N SER A 35 0.29 -22.26 7.07
CA SER A 35 -0.19 -21.24 8.00
C SER A 35 -1.69 -20.95 7.82
N LYS A 36 -2.19 -20.91 6.58
CA LYS A 36 -3.63 -20.69 6.32
C LYS A 36 -4.50 -21.86 6.76
N ILE A 37 -4.01 -23.09 6.59
CA ILE A 37 -4.73 -24.29 7.08
C ILE A 37 -4.78 -24.31 8.62
N ALA A 38 -3.66 -24.00 9.28
CA ALA A 38 -3.60 -23.91 10.74
C ALA A 38 -4.57 -22.84 11.27
N LYS A 39 -4.59 -21.67 10.64
CA LYS A 39 -5.53 -20.59 10.96
C LYS A 39 -6.99 -21.02 10.87
N GLN A 40 -7.37 -21.75 9.82
CA GLN A 40 -8.75 -22.25 9.65
C GLN A 40 -9.15 -23.23 10.77
N LYS A 41 -8.18 -23.93 11.36
CA LYS A 41 -8.38 -24.83 12.50
C LYS A 41 -8.33 -24.12 13.85
N ASN A 42 -8.11 -22.80 13.89
CA ASN A 42 -7.82 -22.01 15.08
C ASN A 42 -6.57 -22.47 15.85
N ASP A 43 -5.65 -23.16 15.16
CA ASP A 43 -4.35 -23.56 15.68
C ASP A 43 -3.36 -22.39 15.47
N TYR A 44 -3.41 -21.43 16.37
CA TYR A 44 -2.64 -20.21 16.27
C TYR A 44 -1.14 -20.41 16.48
N GLU A 45 -0.74 -21.43 17.25
CA GLU A 45 0.66 -21.76 17.47
C GLU A 45 1.30 -22.28 16.18
N SER A 46 0.69 -23.27 15.55
CA SER A 46 1.14 -23.79 14.24
C SER A 46 1.06 -22.70 13.16
N GLU A 47 0.01 -21.86 13.15
CA GLU A 47 -0.07 -20.74 12.21
C GLU A 47 1.16 -19.83 12.34
N LEU A 48 1.50 -19.39 13.55
CA LEU A 48 2.62 -18.47 13.78
C LEU A 48 3.96 -19.11 13.45
N LYS A 49 4.15 -20.39 13.73
CA LYS A 49 5.34 -21.14 13.36
C LYS A 49 5.54 -21.13 11.84
N HIS A 50 4.51 -21.51 11.09
CA HIS A 50 4.55 -21.53 9.64
C HIS A 50 4.69 -20.14 9.03
N LEU A 51 4.05 -19.11 9.60
CA LEU A 51 4.25 -17.72 9.17
C LEU A 51 5.69 -17.26 9.35
N LYS A 52 6.33 -17.61 10.46
CA LYS A 52 7.73 -17.26 10.71
C LYS A 52 8.67 -17.89 9.67
N GLU A 53 8.48 -19.17 9.38
CA GLU A 53 9.25 -19.84 8.33
C GLU A 53 8.99 -19.23 6.94
N TYR A 54 7.72 -18.98 6.60
CA TYR A 54 7.34 -18.28 5.37
C TYR A 54 8.09 -16.94 5.23
N GLN A 55 8.05 -16.09 6.25
CA GLN A 55 8.68 -14.77 6.21
C GLN A 55 10.20 -14.87 6.08
N ASN A 56 10.83 -15.77 6.83
CA ASN A 56 12.29 -15.99 6.75
C ASN A 56 12.72 -16.43 5.36
N ASP A 57 12.05 -17.42 4.78
CA ASP A 57 12.46 -17.98 3.48
C ASP A 57 12.13 -17.02 2.34
N CYS A 58 11.00 -16.30 2.44
CA CYS A 58 10.65 -15.24 1.51
C CYS A 58 11.70 -14.13 1.51
N PHE A 59 12.16 -13.69 2.68
CA PHE A 59 13.23 -12.70 2.78
C PHE A 59 14.53 -13.21 2.17
N LYS A 60 14.96 -14.43 2.53
CA LYS A 60 16.21 -15.05 2.05
C LYS A 60 16.20 -15.30 0.55
N SER A 61 15.06 -15.63 -0.03
CA SER A 61 14.94 -15.89 -1.47
C SER A 61 15.33 -14.69 -2.34
N ARG A 62 15.29 -13.47 -1.77
CA ARG A 62 15.67 -12.20 -2.42
C ARG A 62 16.52 -11.34 -1.49
N ASN A 63 17.46 -11.95 -0.77
CA ASN A 63 18.19 -11.31 0.33
C ASN A 63 18.76 -9.93 -0.02
N ASP A 64 19.54 -9.81 -1.09
CA ASP A 64 20.19 -8.54 -1.45
C ASP A 64 19.17 -7.46 -1.83
N HIS A 65 18.13 -7.83 -2.57
CA HIS A 65 17.03 -6.92 -2.91
C HIS A 65 16.30 -6.43 -1.65
N ASN A 66 16.02 -7.32 -0.71
CA ASN A 66 15.31 -6.99 0.52
C ASN A 66 16.15 -6.12 1.46
N LEU A 67 17.45 -6.40 1.59
CA LEU A 67 18.38 -5.55 2.36
C LEU A 67 18.49 -4.14 1.76
N GLN A 68 18.58 -4.04 0.45
CA GLN A 68 18.61 -2.76 -0.25
C GLN A 68 17.29 -2.00 -0.08
N GLY A 69 16.16 -2.69 -0.19
CA GLY A 69 14.84 -2.10 0.04
C GLY A 69 14.64 -1.61 1.48
N LEU A 70 15.05 -2.38 2.48
CA LEU A 70 15.02 -1.94 3.89
C LEU A 70 15.87 -0.69 4.11
N PHE A 71 17.08 -0.64 3.51
CA PHE A 71 17.91 0.55 3.59
C PHE A 71 17.21 1.75 2.95
N TYR A 72 16.63 1.58 1.75
CA TYR A 72 15.89 2.64 1.07
C TYR A 72 14.74 3.19 1.92
N TYR A 73 13.86 2.32 2.40
CA TYR A 73 12.68 2.76 3.17
C TYR A 73 13.03 3.33 4.54
N ASN A 74 14.01 2.76 5.25
CA ASN A 74 14.32 3.17 6.63
C ASN A 74 15.34 4.29 6.72
N LYS A 75 16.24 4.44 5.75
CA LYS A 75 17.36 5.39 5.83
C LYS A 75 17.34 6.46 4.75
N VAL A 76 16.65 6.22 3.63
CA VAL A 76 16.65 7.14 2.49
C VAL A 76 15.34 7.92 2.46
N ILE A 77 14.27 7.32 1.94
CA ILE A 77 13.04 8.05 1.63
C ILE A 77 12.34 8.57 2.90
N SER A 78 12.33 7.82 4.00
CA SER A 78 11.69 8.24 5.25
C SER A 78 12.31 9.48 5.89
N LYS A 79 13.59 9.76 5.60
CA LYS A 79 14.32 10.90 6.15
C LYS A 79 14.38 12.12 5.23
N HIS A 80 14.04 11.92 3.95
CA HIS A 80 14.21 12.95 2.93
C HIS A 80 12.94 13.16 2.08
N PHE A 81 11.81 12.65 2.52
CA PHE A 81 10.52 12.78 1.84
C PHE A 81 10.11 14.25 1.61
N ASP A 82 10.54 15.17 2.46
CA ASP A 82 10.25 16.61 2.39
C ASP A 82 11.29 17.42 1.61
N LYS A 83 12.38 16.78 1.16
CA LYS A 83 13.49 17.46 0.47
C LYS A 83 13.42 17.32 -1.06
N ILE A 84 12.72 16.31 -1.57
CA ILE A 84 12.52 16.11 -3.00
C ILE A 84 11.38 17.01 -3.46
N LYS A 85 11.73 18.21 -3.93
CA LYS A 85 10.77 19.21 -4.42
C LYS A 85 11.08 19.53 -5.88
N PHE A 86 10.03 19.57 -6.69
CA PHE A 86 10.14 20.07 -8.05
C PHE A 86 10.01 21.60 -8.05
N GLU A 87 10.78 22.28 -8.86
CA GLU A 87 10.62 23.72 -9.03
C GLU A 87 9.29 24.01 -9.73
N LYS A 88 8.53 24.98 -9.20
CA LYS A 88 7.20 25.36 -9.72
C LYS A 88 7.17 25.80 -11.19
N THR A 89 8.33 26.10 -11.77
CA THR A 89 8.49 26.59 -13.15
C THR A 89 8.17 25.55 -14.22
N LEU A 90 8.10 24.27 -13.87
CA LEU A 90 7.91 23.18 -14.84
C LEU A 90 6.46 22.71 -15.01
N SER A 91 5.51 23.20 -14.20
CA SER A 91 4.08 22.89 -14.30
C SER A 91 3.38 23.43 -15.57
N ASN A 92 4.14 23.74 -16.61
CA ASN A 92 3.66 24.14 -17.95
C ASN A 92 3.28 22.97 -18.85
N VAL A 93 3.15 21.75 -18.32
CA VAL A 93 2.59 20.64 -19.10
C VAL A 93 1.09 20.86 -19.20
N HIS A 94 0.68 21.54 -20.26
CA HIS A 94 -0.71 21.91 -20.55
C HIS A 94 -1.68 20.72 -20.49
N GLU A 95 -1.21 19.50 -20.73
CA GLU A 95 -2.04 18.29 -20.79
C GLU A 95 -2.67 17.87 -19.45
N PHE A 96 -1.99 18.11 -18.32
CA PHE A 96 -2.48 17.73 -16.99
C PHE A 96 -3.06 18.90 -16.18
N LYS A 97 -3.10 20.10 -16.73
CA LYS A 97 -3.54 21.32 -16.01
C LYS A 97 -4.98 21.21 -15.50
N ASN A 98 -5.83 20.46 -16.18
CA ASN A 98 -7.25 20.26 -15.86
C ASN A 98 -7.53 18.86 -15.29
N VAL A 99 -6.50 18.08 -14.98
CA VAL A 99 -6.66 16.76 -14.39
C VAL A 99 -6.54 16.85 -12.88
N SER A 100 -7.49 16.25 -12.17
CA SER A 100 -7.50 16.15 -10.71
C SER A 100 -7.28 14.69 -10.31
N PRO A 101 -6.02 14.24 -10.20
CA PRO A 101 -5.75 12.87 -9.81
C PRO A 101 -6.08 12.63 -8.33
N ILE A 102 -6.55 11.42 -8.05
CA ILE A 102 -6.87 10.95 -6.71
C ILE A 102 -5.85 9.86 -6.35
N PHE A 103 -5.02 10.16 -5.37
CA PHE A 103 -4.04 9.22 -4.84
C PHE A 103 -4.60 8.53 -3.60
N ILE A 104 -4.66 7.19 -3.62
CA ILE A 104 -5.00 6.41 -2.44
C ILE A 104 -3.69 5.94 -1.84
N ILE A 105 -3.43 6.39 -0.62
CA ILE A 105 -2.18 6.18 0.12
C ILE A 105 -2.46 5.49 1.47
N GLY A 106 -1.42 4.97 2.10
CA GLY A 106 -1.53 4.35 3.42
C GLY A 106 -0.72 3.07 3.56
N LEU A 107 -1.14 2.23 4.51
CA LEU A 107 -0.52 0.93 4.72
C LEU A 107 -1.25 -0.18 3.94
N PRO A 108 -0.56 -1.26 3.55
CA PRO A 108 -1.25 -2.45 3.05
C PRO A 108 -2.30 -2.96 4.05
N ARG A 109 -3.39 -3.53 3.56
CA ARG A 109 -4.48 -4.09 4.38
C ARG A 109 -5.28 -3.08 5.20
N SER A 110 -5.22 -1.79 4.86
CA SER A 110 -5.96 -0.69 5.52
C SER A 110 -7.31 -0.34 4.87
N GLY A 111 -7.76 -1.09 3.85
CA GLY A 111 -9.03 -0.83 3.17
C GLY A 111 -8.90 0.03 1.90
N SER A 112 -7.70 0.23 1.39
CA SER A 112 -7.43 1.02 0.17
C SER A 112 -8.23 0.55 -1.06
N THR A 113 -8.40 -0.76 -1.23
CA THR A 113 -9.19 -1.32 -2.33
C THR A 113 -10.69 -1.04 -2.18
N LEU A 114 -11.20 -0.95 -0.95
CA LEU A 114 -12.58 -0.54 -0.70
C LEU A 114 -12.79 0.92 -1.11
N VAL A 115 -11.87 1.81 -0.71
CA VAL A 115 -11.92 3.23 -1.08
C VAL A 115 -11.79 3.41 -2.59
N GLU A 116 -10.89 2.69 -3.27
CA GLU A 116 -10.76 2.67 -4.73
C GLU A 116 -12.09 2.29 -5.40
N SER A 117 -12.76 1.25 -4.90
CA SER A 117 -14.04 0.77 -5.45
C SER A 117 -15.16 1.79 -5.27
N ILE A 118 -15.21 2.46 -4.12
CA ILE A 118 -16.17 3.53 -3.84
C ILE A 118 -15.97 4.70 -4.83
N ILE A 119 -14.74 5.18 -4.99
CA ILE A 119 -14.42 6.30 -5.87
C ILE A 119 -14.67 5.91 -7.33
N GLY A 120 -14.22 4.73 -7.75
CA GLY A 120 -14.43 4.22 -9.11
C GLY A 120 -15.90 3.95 -9.47
N ALA A 121 -16.78 3.88 -8.47
CA ALA A 121 -18.21 3.74 -8.68
C ALA A 121 -18.94 5.09 -8.86
N ALA A 122 -18.30 6.22 -8.54
CA ALA A 122 -18.94 7.53 -8.52
C ALA A 122 -19.28 8.04 -9.93
N GLU A 123 -18.37 7.91 -10.88
CA GLU A 123 -18.55 8.38 -12.26
C GLU A 123 -17.95 7.37 -13.26
N ASN A 124 -18.52 7.31 -14.47
CA ASN A 124 -18.09 6.33 -15.49
C ASN A 124 -16.74 6.66 -16.14
N ASP A 125 -16.25 7.91 -15.99
CA ASP A 125 -15.02 8.39 -16.61
C ASP A 125 -13.83 8.48 -15.65
N ILE A 126 -13.91 7.82 -14.48
CA ILE A 126 -12.78 7.69 -13.56
C ILE A 126 -11.99 6.43 -13.93
N PHE A 127 -10.71 6.62 -14.22
CA PHE A 127 -9.78 5.52 -14.52
C PHE A 127 -8.99 5.14 -13.29
N SER A 128 -9.12 3.89 -12.83
CA SER A 128 -8.18 3.36 -11.84
C SER A 128 -6.96 2.76 -12.55
N LEU A 129 -5.79 3.28 -12.20
CA LEU A 129 -4.50 2.78 -12.67
C LEU A 129 -3.98 1.63 -11.79
N GLY A 130 -4.58 1.42 -10.60
CA GLY A 130 -4.12 0.44 -9.61
C GLY A 130 -2.81 0.86 -8.95
N GLU A 131 -1.93 -0.09 -8.68
CA GLU A 131 -0.66 0.09 -7.97
C GLU A 131 0.47 0.31 -8.98
N THR A 132 0.60 1.53 -9.52
CA THR A 132 1.56 1.84 -10.59
C THR A 132 2.98 2.05 -10.06
N SER A 133 3.12 2.51 -8.83
CA SER A 133 4.38 2.91 -8.19
C SER A 133 5.23 3.88 -9.03
N ILE A 134 4.59 4.69 -9.89
CA ILE A 134 5.28 5.54 -10.86
C ILE A 134 6.23 6.52 -10.17
N PHE A 135 5.77 7.24 -9.13
CA PHE A 135 6.62 8.21 -8.42
C PHE A 135 7.80 7.51 -7.74
N ASN A 136 7.53 6.50 -6.92
CA ASN A 136 8.56 5.80 -6.16
C ASN A 136 9.62 5.17 -7.07
N THR A 137 9.19 4.46 -8.11
CA THR A 137 10.13 3.82 -9.05
C THR A 137 10.87 4.82 -9.93
N SER A 138 10.30 5.96 -10.27
CA SER A 138 10.99 7.01 -11.04
C SER A 138 12.10 7.67 -10.20
N ILE A 139 11.81 7.99 -8.94
CA ILE A 139 12.81 8.47 -7.98
C ILE A 139 13.90 7.42 -7.81
N LEU A 140 13.53 6.19 -7.46
CA LEU A 140 14.47 5.10 -7.22
C LEU A 140 15.39 4.85 -8.42
N ASN A 141 14.89 4.92 -9.64
CA ASN A 141 15.69 4.70 -10.84
C ASN A 141 16.80 5.74 -11.05
N GLN A 142 16.58 6.98 -10.66
CA GLN A 142 17.65 8.00 -10.73
C GLN A 142 18.76 7.75 -9.72
N ILE A 143 18.47 7.07 -8.63
CA ILE A 143 19.30 7.00 -7.41
C ILE A 143 19.93 5.66 -7.15
N LYS A 144 19.37 4.60 -7.73
CA LYS A 144 19.77 3.22 -7.41
C LYS A 144 21.28 2.97 -7.50
N ASN A 145 21.99 3.61 -8.44
CA ASN A 145 23.42 3.41 -8.63
C ASN A 145 24.27 4.10 -7.55
N GLN A 146 23.70 5.04 -6.83
CA GLN A 146 24.38 5.84 -5.80
C GLN A 146 24.08 5.33 -4.38
N ILE A 147 22.85 4.88 -4.13
CA ILE A 147 22.40 4.42 -2.80
C ILE A 147 23.27 3.30 -2.22
N PHE A 148 23.81 2.44 -3.10
CA PHE A 148 24.54 1.23 -2.68
C PHE A 148 26.07 1.40 -2.72
N GLN A 149 26.57 2.63 -2.91
CA GLN A 149 27.99 2.92 -2.80
C GLN A 149 28.43 3.03 -1.34
N LYS A 150 29.66 2.56 -1.01
CA LYS A 150 30.19 2.55 0.36
C LYS A 150 30.16 3.91 1.07
N ASN A 151 30.22 5.01 0.32
CA ASN A 151 30.27 6.39 0.84
C ASN A 151 29.02 7.18 0.45
N PHE A 152 27.85 6.53 0.49
CA PHE A 152 26.60 7.19 0.19
C PHE A 152 26.27 8.27 1.23
N GLU A 153 26.31 9.54 0.79
CA GLU A 153 25.87 10.71 1.54
C GLU A 153 24.54 11.18 0.94
N ILE A 154 23.48 11.04 1.72
CA ILE A 154 22.12 11.27 1.24
C ILE A 154 21.85 12.72 0.83
N GLU A 155 22.51 13.71 1.49
CA GLU A 155 22.41 15.11 1.16
C GLU A 155 22.94 15.40 -0.25
N LYS A 156 24.10 14.85 -0.59
CA LYS A 156 24.68 14.97 -1.94
C LYS A 156 23.79 14.35 -2.99
N TYR A 157 23.09 13.30 -2.59
CA TYR A 157 22.22 12.52 -3.41
C TYR A 157 20.92 13.25 -3.76
N VAL A 158 20.19 13.82 -2.78
CA VAL A 158 18.98 14.63 -3.03
C VAL A 158 19.31 15.81 -3.96
N LEU A 159 20.51 16.37 -3.84
CA LEU A 159 21.00 17.45 -4.72
C LEU A 159 21.36 16.96 -6.14
N SER A 160 21.60 15.66 -6.33
CA SER A 160 21.95 15.07 -7.63
C SER A 160 20.76 14.65 -8.49
N ILE A 161 19.54 14.70 -7.96
CA ILE A 161 18.32 14.39 -8.72
C ILE A 161 18.10 15.45 -9.80
N ASN A 162 18.09 15.02 -11.06
CA ASN A 162 17.67 15.89 -12.15
C ASN A 162 16.13 15.99 -12.12
N VAL A 163 15.64 17.02 -11.44
CA VAL A 163 14.21 17.24 -11.21
C VAL A 163 13.44 17.37 -12.52
N SER A 164 13.98 18.09 -13.52
CA SER A 164 13.32 18.28 -14.81
C SER A 164 13.16 16.97 -15.59
N GLU A 165 14.19 16.13 -15.58
CA GLU A 165 14.14 14.81 -16.20
C GLU A 165 13.18 13.87 -15.45
N LEU A 166 13.19 13.91 -14.13
CA LEU A 166 12.30 13.12 -13.28
C LEU A 166 10.83 13.48 -13.54
N GLU A 167 10.50 14.77 -13.61
CA GLU A 167 9.15 15.24 -13.91
C GLU A 167 8.67 14.75 -15.28
N LYS A 168 9.51 14.95 -16.33
CA LYS A 168 9.18 14.45 -17.68
C LYS A 168 8.96 12.95 -17.70
N ASN A 169 9.79 12.20 -17.00
CA ASN A 169 9.66 10.74 -16.90
C ASN A 169 8.34 10.34 -16.23
N ILE A 170 7.99 10.98 -15.13
CA ILE A 170 6.73 10.73 -14.42
C ILE A 170 5.53 11.00 -15.32
N ILE A 171 5.51 12.17 -15.98
CA ILE A 171 4.42 12.57 -16.88
C ILE A 171 4.27 11.57 -18.03
N ASN A 172 5.38 11.24 -18.71
CA ASN A 172 5.38 10.28 -19.83
C ASN A 172 4.84 8.91 -19.40
N ARG A 173 5.21 8.46 -18.19
CA ARG A 173 4.71 7.19 -17.66
C ARG A 173 3.21 7.23 -17.39
N TYR A 174 2.67 8.30 -16.82
CA TYR A 174 1.22 8.44 -16.67
C TYR A 174 0.49 8.48 -18.01
N GLN A 175 1.04 9.16 -19.02
CA GLN A 175 0.47 9.20 -20.37
C GLN A 175 0.33 7.82 -21.04
N ILE A 176 1.24 6.88 -20.72
CA ILE A 176 1.18 5.50 -21.24
C ILE A 176 -0.03 4.75 -20.68
N TYR A 177 -0.39 4.99 -19.41
CA TYR A 177 -1.49 4.30 -18.73
C TYR A 177 -2.85 4.93 -19.02
N LEU A 178 -2.88 6.21 -19.36
CA LEU A 178 -4.12 6.94 -19.59
C LEU A 178 -4.62 6.77 -21.01
N PRO A 179 -5.94 6.67 -21.24
CA PRO A 179 -6.52 6.54 -22.58
C PRO A 179 -6.24 7.75 -23.45
N LYS A 180 -5.69 7.53 -24.65
CA LYS A 180 -5.30 8.62 -25.59
C LYS A 180 -6.49 9.35 -26.24
N ASN A 181 -7.65 8.70 -26.30
CA ASN A 181 -8.80 9.17 -27.08
C ASN A 181 -9.96 9.70 -26.22
N LYS A 182 -9.75 9.90 -24.93
CA LYS A 182 -10.76 10.42 -24.00
C LYS A 182 -10.19 11.60 -23.22
N LYS A 183 -11.01 12.64 -23.05
CA LYS A 183 -10.67 13.72 -22.11
C LYS A 183 -10.82 13.18 -20.69
N ILE A 184 -9.72 13.18 -19.95
CA ILE A 184 -9.64 12.66 -18.60
C ILE A 184 -9.64 13.82 -17.64
N PHE A 185 -10.56 13.82 -16.69
CA PHE A 185 -10.62 14.79 -15.61
C PHE A 185 -10.10 14.21 -14.29
N PHE A 186 -10.31 12.89 -14.08
CA PHE A 186 -9.93 12.19 -12.88
C PHE A 186 -9.27 10.84 -13.22
N PHE A 187 -8.23 10.50 -12.48
CA PHE A 187 -7.73 9.14 -12.41
C PHE A 187 -7.38 8.77 -10.97
N ILE A 188 -7.36 7.48 -10.66
CA ILE A 188 -6.95 6.95 -9.36
C ILE A 188 -5.59 6.29 -9.52
N ASP A 189 -4.63 6.65 -8.67
CA ASP A 189 -3.39 5.92 -8.45
C ASP A 189 -3.39 5.40 -6.99
N LYS A 190 -3.35 4.09 -6.83
CA LYS A 190 -3.40 3.43 -5.52
C LYS A 190 -2.02 2.86 -5.16
N SER A 191 -0.96 3.56 -5.45
CA SER A 191 0.38 3.24 -4.97
C SER A 191 0.53 3.75 -3.54
N LEU A 192 0.38 2.85 -2.58
CA LEU A 192 0.23 3.18 -1.16
C LEU A 192 1.41 3.97 -0.61
N GLU A 193 2.63 3.69 -1.08
CA GLU A 193 3.87 4.37 -0.72
C GLU A 193 3.96 5.83 -1.21
N ASN A 194 3.02 6.30 -2.01
CA ASN A 194 2.97 7.70 -2.44
C ASN A 194 2.81 8.69 -1.27
N PHE A 195 2.56 8.22 -0.05
CA PHE A 195 2.63 9.09 1.12
C PHE A 195 4.03 9.69 1.35
N PHE A 196 5.10 9.07 0.85
CA PHE A 196 6.44 9.66 0.84
C PHE A 196 6.58 10.80 -0.16
N ASN A 197 5.75 10.84 -1.20
CA ASN A 197 5.94 11.66 -2.38
C ASN A 197 4.91 12.80 -2.52
N ILE A 198 4.15 13.14 -1.48
CA ILE A 198 3.04 14.11 -1.54
C ILE A 198 3.51 15.48 -2.06
N ASP A 199 4.64 16.00 -1.57
CA ASP A 199 5.20 17.27 -2.06
C ASP A 199 5.54 17.22 -3.56
N SER A 200 6.19 16.14 -3.99
CA SER A 200 6.57 15.92 -5.39
C SER A 200 5.34 15.76 -6.29
N ILE A 201 4.33 15.03 -5.80
CA ILE A 201 3.08 14.83 -6.53
C ILE A 201 2.34 16.17 -6.70
N LEU A 202 2.25 16.98 -5.66
CA LEU A 202 1.62 18.30 -5.73
C LEU A 202 2.35 19.28 -6.62
N SER A 203 3.65 19.12 -6.80
CA SER A 203 4.43 19.92 -7.76
C SER A 203 4.04 19.59 -9.21
N VAL A 204 3.81 18.31 -9.53
CA VAL A 204 3.39 17.83 -10.86
C VAL A 204 1.88 18.00 -11.08
N PHE A 205 1.09 17.70 -10.05
CA PHE A 205 -0.37 17.72 -10.07
C PHE A 205 -0.91 18.62 -8.95
N PRO A 206 -0.97 19.95 -9.14
CA PRO A 206 -1.39 20.88 -8.06
C PRO A 206 -2.80 20.64 -7.52
N ASN A 207 -3.66 20.02 -8.33
CA ASN A 207 -5.06 19.68 -7.96
C ASN A 207 -5.22 18.28 -7.37
N ALA A 208 -4.13 17.56 -7.13
CA ALA A 208 -4.18 16.20 -6.60
C ALA A 208 -4.86 16.17 -5.22
N LYS A 209 -5.66 15.10 -5.01
CA LYS A 209 -6.25 14.75 -3.71
C LYS A 209 -5.66 13.44 -3.22
N PHE A 210 -5.42 13.35 -1.93
CA PHE A 210 -4.88 12.17 -1.27
C PHE A 210 -5.89 11.62 -0.28
N ILE A 211 -6.32 10.38 -0.47
CA ILE A 211 -7.11 9.64 0.51
C ILE A 211 -6.17 8.70 1.25
N ASN A 212 -5.85 9.05 2.48
CA ASN A 212 -5.08 8.20 3.35
C ASN A 212 -6.00 7.17 4.01
N THR A 213 -5.80 5.89 3.71
CA THR A 213 -6.56 4.81 4.32
C THR A 213 -5.85 4.33 5.58
N LYS A 214 -6.54 4.47 6.69
CA LYS A 214 -6.06 4.11 8.03
C LYS A 214 -6.90 2.98 8.61
N ARG A 215 -6.28 2.19 9.44
CA ARG A 215 -6.89 1.14 10.24
C ARG A 215 -6.20 1.13 11.60
N ASN A 216 -6.81 0.52 12.61
CA ASN A 216 -6.15 0.29 13.90
C ASN A 216 -4.71 -0.21 13.65
N TYR A 217 -3.71 0.44 14.24
CA TYR A 217 -2.31 0.17 13.92
C TYR A 217 -1.85 -1.22 14.37
N ASN A 218 -2.30 -1.69 15.55
CA ASN A 218 -1.98 -3.03 16.03
C ASN A 218 -2.52 -4.10 15.07
N ASP A 219 -3.77 -3.93 14.64
CA ASP A 219 -4.42 -4.81 13.68
C ASP A 219 -3.75 -4.74 12.29
N SER A 220 -3.25 -3.56 11.90
CA SER A 220 -2.51 -3.37 10.65
C SER A 220 -1.19 -4.12 10.66
N ALA A 221 -0.40 -4.01 11.76
CA ALA A 221 0.87 -4.72 11.90
C ALA A 221 0.68 -6.24 11.75
N ILE A 222 -0.29 -6.80 12.45
CA ILE A 222 -0.61 -8.24 12.37
C ILE A 222 -1.13 -8.61 10.97
N ALA A 223 -2.01 -7.79 10.38
CA ALA A 223 -2.56 -8.06 9.06
C ALA A 223 -1.50 -8.05 7.95
N ILE A 224 -0.51 -7.17 8.06
CA ILE A 224 0.63 -7.10 7.15
C ILE A 224 1.51 -8.34 7.33
N TYR A 225 1.87 -8.70 8.57
CA TYR A 225 2.69 -9.88 8.86
C TYR A 225 2.05 -11.18 8.35
N GLN A 226 0.70 -11.29 8.41
CA GLN A 226 -0.06 -12.45 7.93
C GLN A 226 -0.33 -12.43 6.42
N ALA A 227 -0.03 -11.34 5.71
CA ALA A 227 -0.28 -11.25 4.28
C ALA A 227 0.89 -11.84 3.46
N MET A 228 0.58 -12.30 2.24
CA MET A 228 1.60 -12.66 1.27
C MET A 228 1.99 -11.41 0.48
N LEU A 229 3.09 -10.77 0.88
CA LEU A 229 3.62 -9.54 0.31
C LEU A 229 5.11 -9.68 -0.03
N PRO A 230 5.48 -10.63 -0.92
CA PRO A 230 6.88 -11.01 -1.16
C PRO A 230 7.72 -9.91 -1.79
N ASP A 231 7.08 -8.91 -2.40
CA ASP A 231 7.76 -7.80 -3.08
C ASP A 231 7.99 -6.58 -2.17
N LEU A 232 7.50 -6.62 -0.91
CA LEU A 232 7.67 -5.54 0.04
C LEU A 232 8.73 -5.91 1.10
N PRO A 233 9.97 -5.42 1.00
CA PRO A 233 11.11 -5.84 1.81
C PRO A 233 10.90 -5.73 3.33
N TRP A 234 10.12 -4.76 3.76
CA TRP A 234 9.86 -4.43 5.16
C TRP A 234 8.74 -5.24 5.80
N THR A 235 8.11 -6.18 5.09
CA THR A 235 6.97 -6.98 5.61
C THR A 235 7.37 -8.30 6.23
N HIS A 236 8.66 -8.65 6.22
CA HIS A 236 9.14 -9.98 6.58
C HIS A 236 9.53 -10.15 8.05
N SER A 237 9.58 -9.07 8.83
CA SER A 237 9.73 -9.13 10.28
C SER A 237 8.81 -8.13 10.97
N LEU A 238 8.37 -8.42 12.20
CA LEU A 238 7.58 -7.45 12.97
C LEU A 238 8.35 -6.16 13.23
N MET A 239 9.65 -6.25 13.52
CA MET A 239 10.50 -5.08 13.72
C MET A 239 10.48 -4.15 12.50
N ASP A 240 10.68 -4.70 11.29
CA ASP A 240 10.71 -3.89 10.06
C ASP A 240 9.33 -3.31 9.74
N ILE A 241 8.26 -4.08 9.98
CA ILE A 241 6.87 -3.60 9.85
C ILE A 241 6.65 -2.40 10.78
N LEU A 242 6.99 -2.52 12.06
CA LEU A 242 6.78 -1.46 13.05
C LEU A 242 7.62 -0.21 12.75
N ASN A 243 8.88 -0.38 12.32
CA ASN A 243 9.73 0.73 11.87
C ASN A 243 9.13 1.46 10.66
N TYR A 244 8.63 0.71 9.66
CA TYR A 244 7.98 1.30 8.50
C TYR A 244 6.70 2.04 8.89
N MET A 245 5.89 1.46 9.77
CA MET A 245 4.66 2.06 10.28
C MET A 245 4.94 3.33 11.09
N ASP A 246 5.98 3.37 11.90
CA ASP A 246 6.38 4.55 12.65
C ASP A 246 6.76 5.70 11.72
N ASN A 247 7.54 5.42 10.68
CA ASN A 247 7.84 6.39 9.62
C ASN A 247 6.56 6.87 8.91
N TYR A 248 5.66 5.96 8.54
CA TYR A 248 4.39 6.30 7.93
C TYR A 248 3.56 7.24 8.80
N ILE A 249 3.40 6.94 10.09
CA ILE A 249 2.61 7.74 11.04
C ILE A 249 3.16 9.17 11.14
N LYS A 250 4.47 9.31 11.26
CA LYS A 250 5.15 10.62 11.33
C LYS A 250 4.97 11.43 10.05
N ILE A 251 5.15 10.80 8.90
CA ILE A 251 5.08 11.44 7.59
C ILE A 251 3.65 11.86 7.26
N ILE A 252 2.68 10.99 7.50
CA ILE A 252 1.26 11.33 7.26
C ILE A 252 0.82 12.48 8.17
N SER A 253 1.16 12.44 9.46
CA SER A 253 0.84 13.52 10.39
C SER A 253 1.46 14.87 9.97
N PHE A 254 2.65 14.85 9.38
CA PHE A 254 3.28 16.04 8.80
C PHE A 254 2.47 16.57 7.62
N PHE A 255 2.09 15.71 6.68
CA PHE A 255 1.38 16.16 5.48
C PHE A 255 -0.08 16.53 5.72
N GLU A 256 -0.77 15.90 6.66
CA GLU A 256 -2.11 16.31 7.09
C GLU A 256 -2.13 17.74 7.63
N LYS A 257 -1.11 18.12 8.39
CA LYS A 257 -0.94 19.49 8.89
C LYS A 257 -0.54 20.47 7.77
N LYS A 258 0.33 20.06 6.87
CA LYS A 258 0.84 20.91 5.79
C LYS A 258 -0.19 21.14 4.69
N TYR A 259 -1.00 20.14 4.38
CA TYR A 259 -1.97 20.14 3.27
C TYR A 259 -3.37 19.68 3.69
N PRO A 260 -4.04 20.36 4.64
CA PRO A 260 -5.33 19.92 5.20
C PRO A 260 -6.46 19.86 4.17
N ASN A 261 -6.33 20.59 3.05
CA ASN A 261 -7.31 20.58 1.97
C ASN A 261 -7.01 19.55 0.86
N GLN A 262 -5.84 18.94 0.86
CA GLN A 262 -5.42 17.92 -0.13
C GLN A 262 -5.28 16.52 0.45
N VAL A 263 -5.13 16.37 1.77
CA VAL A 263 -5.00 15.06 2.44
C VAL A 263 -6.21 14.82 3.33
N LEU A 264 -6.91 13.70 3.12
CA LEU A 264 -8.03 13.25 3.92
C LEU A 264 -7.75 11.84 4.45
N THR A 265 -7.73 11.68 5.77
CA THR A 265 -7.65 10.36 6.40
C THR A 265 -9.04 9.77 6.61
N ILE A 266 -9.19 8.50 6.22
CA ILE A 266 -10.38 7.67 6.37
C ILE A 266 -10.03 6.43 7.17
N ASP A 267 -10.63 6.30 8.35
CA ASP A 267 -10.54 5.09 9.17
C ASP A 267 -11.44 3.99 8.60
N LEU A 268 -10.87 2.81 8.35
CA LEU A 268 -11.60 1.65 7.83
C LEU A 268 -12.75 1.24 8.75
N GLU A 269 -12.52 1.26 10.06
CA GLU A 269 -13.52 0.92 11.09
C GLU A 269 -14.73 1.84 11.00
N GLN A 270 -14.48 3.13 10.86
CA GLN A 270 -15.54 4.14 10.74
C GLN A 270 -16.25 4.03 9.39
N LEU A 271 -15.51 3.86 8.29
CA LEU A 271 -16.06 3.68 6.96
C LEU A 271 -17.00 2.46 6.90
N THR A 272 -16.60 1.34 7.49
CA THR A 272 -17.40 0.11 7.44
C THR A 272 -18.63 0.15 8.36
N ASN A 273 -18.58 0.92 9.45
CA ASN A 273 -19.69 1.08 10.39
C ASN A 273 -20.70 2.15 9.95
N ASN A 274 -20.27 3.17 9.19
CA ASN A 274 -21.13 4.25 8.69
C ASN A 274 -20.81 4.56 7.21
N GLN A 275 -21.14 3.61 6.35
CA GLN A 275 -20.75 3.59 4.93
C GLN A 275 -21.23 4.81 4.17
N GLU A 276 -22.49 5.20 4.34
CA GLU A 276 -23.07 6.33 3.60
C GLU A 276 -22.38 7.64 3.96
N PHE A 277 -22.22 7.91 5.24
CA PHE A 277 -21.58 9.14 5.72
C PHE A 277 -20.16 9.28 5.19
N TYR A 278 -19.33 8.23 5.35
CA TYR A 278 -17.92 8.27 4.93
C TYR A 278 -17.77 8.24 3.41
N THR A 279 -18.66 7.56 2.69
CA THR A 279 -18.71 7.61 1.21
C THR A 279 -18.99 9.04 0.74
N LYS A 280 -20.02 9.71 1.28
CA LYS A 280 -20.30 11.11 0.99
C LYS A 280 -19.11 12.02 1.30
N LYS A 281 -18.44 11.82 2.43
CA LYS A 281 -17.24 12.57 2.84
C LYS A 281 -16.10 12.42 1.84
N ILE A 282 -15.80 11.18 1.39
CA ILE A 282 -14.76 10.89 0.39
C ILE A 282 -15.09 11.59 -0.92
N LEU A 283 -16.31 11.42 -1.44
CA LEU A 283 -16.69 11.97 -2.74
C LEU A 283 -16.70 13.49 -2.74
N LYS A 284 -17.26 14.12 -1.68
CA LYS A 284 -17.21 15.57 -1.52
C LYS A 284 -15.78 16.11 -1.51
N PHE A 285 -14.88 15.44 -0.80
CA PHE A 285 -13.46 15.81 -0.76
C PHE A 285 -12.79 15.72 -2.14
N CYS A 286 -13.15 14.72 -2.95
CA CYS A 286 -12.64 14.53 -4.31
C CYS A 286 -13.37 15.37 -5.36
N ASN A 287 -14.34 16.21 -4.99
CA ASN A 287 -15.24 16.95 -5.90
C ASN A 287 -16.01 16.04 -6.87
N LEU A 288 -16.47 14.89 -6.37
CA LEU A 288 -17.25 13.91 -7.11
C LEU A 288 -18.71 13.92 -6.65
N SER A 289 -19.59 13.59 -7.59
CA SER A 289 -21.03 13.52 -7.31
C SER A 289 -21.37 12.26 -6.51
N TRP A 290 -22.30 12.36 -5.59
CA TRP A 290 -22.82 11.25 -4.83
C TRP A 290 -24.16 10.77 -5.35
N SER A 291 -24.35 9.45 -5.37
CA SER A 291 -25.66 8.82 -5.54
C SER A 291 -25.77 7.58 -4.65
N PRO A 292 -27.00 7.15 -4.26
CA PRO A 292 -27.20 5.93 -3.44
C PRO A 292 -26.67 4.65 -4.11
N GLU A 293 -26.58 4.65 -5.44
CA GLU A 293 -26.11 3.51 -6.22
C GLU A 293 -24.62 3.19 -5.97
N ILE A 294 -23.85 4.21 -5.54
CA ILE A 294 -22.42 4.03 -5.22
C ILE A 294 -22.22 3.04 -4.07
N LEU A 295 -23.16 2.97 -3.11
CA LEU A 295 -23.10 1.98 -2.02
C LEU A 295 -23.25 0.54 -2.51
N LYS A 296 -23.72 0.34 -3.76
CA LYS A 296 -23.89 -0.95 -4.40
C LYS A 296 -22.74 -1.29 -5.36
N PHE A 297 -21.56 -0.67 -5.19
CA PHE A 297 -20.39 -0.85 -6.08
C PHE A 297 -20.05 -2.33 -6.31
N TYR A 298 -20.25 -3.21 -5.32
CA TYR A 298 -20.01 -4.64 -5.41
C TYR A 298 -20.87 -5.36 -6.49
N LYS A 299 -21.94 -4.72 -6.99
CA LYS A 299 -22.79 -5.23 -8.08
C LYS A 299 -22.28 -4.83 -9.48
N LYS A 300 -21.35 -3.86 -9.59
CA LYS A 300 -20.80 -3.46 -10.89
C LYS A 300 -19.85 -4.55 -11.42
N LYS A 301 -20.20 -5.15 -12.58
CA LYS A 301 -19.43 -6.25 -13.22
C LYS A 301 -18.05 -5.80 -13.72
N ASP A 302 -17.91 -4.51 -14.05
CA ASP A 302 -16.73 -3.94 -14.73
C ASP A 302 -15.70 -3.33 -13.75
N LEU A 303 -15.88 -3.51 -12.45
CA LEU A 303 -14.88 -3.11 -11.45
C LEU A 303 -13.66 -4.04 -11.59
N ILE A 304 -12.67 -3.60 -12.36
CA ILE A 304 -11.38 -4.28 -12.49
C ILE A 304 -10.54 -3.96 -11.26
N VAL A 305 -10.61 -4.82 -10.25
CA VAL A 305 -9.77 -4.73 -9.06
C VAL A 305 -8.66 -5.78 -9.17
N LYS A 306 -7.43 -5.35 -9.39
CA LYS A 306 -6.25 -6.22 -9.59
C LYS A 306 -5.48 -6.53 -8.30
N THR A 307 -6.14 -6.60 -7.13
CA THR A 307 -5.45 -6.80 -5.84
C THR A 307 -5.88 -8.08 -5.14
N LEU A 308 -5.08 -8.53 -4.16
CA LEU A 308 -5.37 -9.68 -3.28
C LEU A 308 -6.72 -9.56 -2.54
N SER A 309 -7.29 -8.37 -2.45
CA SER A 309 -8.58 -8.09 -1.79
C SER A 309 -9.80 -8.23 -2.72
N ASN A 310 -9.61 -8.61 -3.98
CA ASN A 310 -10.66 -8.65 -5.01
C ASN A 310 -11.85 -9.55 -4.62
N THR A 311 -11.61 -10.67 -3.93
CA THR A 311 -12.67 -11.58 -3.49
C THR A 311 -13.56 -11.00 -2.38
N GLN A 312 -13.03 -10.05 -1.58
CA GLN A 312 -13.76 -9.43 -0.48
C GLN A 312 -14.70 -8.30 -0.92
N LEU A 313 -14.49 -7.75 -2.13
CA LEU A 313 -15.25 -6.62 -2.67
C LEU A 313 -16.49 -7.05 -3.46
N ARG A 314 -16.71 -8.33 -3.67
CA ARG A 314 -17.90 -8.87 -4.36
C ARG A 314 -19.10 -9.06 -3.44
N ASP A 315 -18.90 -8.85 -2.15
CA ASP A 315 -19.95 -8.94 -1.14
C ASP A 315 -20.22 -7.55 -0.55
N GLN A 316 -21.40 -7.39 0.05
CA GLN A 316 -21.73 -6.18 0.79
C GLN A 316 -20.70 -5.94 1.90
N ILE A 317 -20.35 -4.67 2.12
CA ILE A 317 -19.40 -4.28 3.18
C ILE A 317 -19.94 -4.74 4.53
N SER A 318 -19.20 -5.60 5.22
CA SER A 318 -19.50 -5.98 6.59
C SER A 318 -18.84 -5.04 7.60
N PRO A 319 -19.46 -4.78 8.75
CA PRO A 319 -18.83 -4.02 9.83
C PRO A 319 -17.49 -4.61 10.23
N TYR A 320 -16.58 -3.75 10.64
CA TYR A 320 -15.23 -4.16 11.04
C TYR A 320 -15.28 -5.06 12.31
N ASN A 321 -14.64 -6.22 12.24
CA ASN A 321 -14.52 -7.12 13.39
C ASN A 321 -13.31 -6.71 14.26
N GLN A 322 -13.56 -5.98 15.34
CA GLN A 322 -12.54 -5.53 16.30
C GLN A 322 -11.81 -6.66 17.04
N ASN A 323 -12.40 -7.87 17.10
CA ASN A 323 -11.79 -9.02 17.78
C ASN A 323 -10.92 -9.88 16.87
N LYS A 324 -10.88 -9.58 15.58
CA LYS A 324 -10.21 -10.41 14.56
C LYS A 324 -8.74 -10.74 14.89
N TYR A 325 -8.02 -9.79 15.49
CA TYR A 325 -6.60 -9.92 15.77
C TYR A 325 -6.26 -10.02 17.27
N LYS A 326 -7.28 -10.13 18.12
CA LYS A 326 -7.10 -10.18 19.58
C LYS A 326 -6.14 -11.27 20.04
N VAL A 327 -6.20 -12.45 19.42
CA VAL A 327 -5.35 -13.61 19.75
C VAL A 327 -3.86 -13.39 19.43
N TYR A 328 -3.53 -12.44 18.58
CA TYR A 328 -2.16 -12.14 18.16
C TYR A 328 -1.52 -10.98 18.92
N LYS A 329 -2.22 -10.32 19.84
CA LYS A 329 -1.72 -9.12 20.54
C LYS A 329 -0.38 -9.37 21.25
N LYS A 330 -0.17 -10.57 21.76
CA LYS A 330 1.10 -10.98 22.39
C LYS A 330 2.33 -10.80 21.49
N LEU A 331 2.17 -10.86 20.16
CA LEU A 331 3.27 -10.63 19.22
C LEU A 331 3.84 -9.21 19.28
N LEU A 332 3.05 -8.25 19.75
CA LEU A 332 3.42 -6.84 19.81
C LEU A 332 3.87 -6.39 21.21
N GLU A 333 3.67 -7.22 22.23
CA GLU A 333 3.96 -6.86 23.64
C GLU A 333 5.43 -6.46 23.87
N ASN A 334 6.37 -7.11 23.21
CA ASN A 334 7.79 -6.81 23.34
C ASN A 334 8.17 -5.44 22.76
N PHE A 335 7.32 -4.83 21.94
CA PHE A 335 7.58 -3.58 21.24
C PHE A 335 6.83 -2.38 21.81
N ILE A 336 5.95 -2.58 22.82
CA ILE A 336 5.08 -1.53 23.36
C ILE A 336 5.89 -0.33 23.89
N ASN A 337 7.07 -0.57 24.44
CA ASN A 337 7.92 0.49 24.95
C ASN A 337 8.74 1.22 23.88
N GLU A 338 8.79 0.68 22.66
CA GLU A 338 9.56 1.26 21.55
C GLU A 338 8.72 2.24 20.71
N TYR A 339 7.39 2.03 20.68
CA TYR A 339 6.49 2.82 19.84
C TYR A 339 5.27 3.31 20.64
N ASP A 340 5.14 4.64 20.82
CA ASP A 340 4.04 5.23 21.60
C ASP A 340 2.65 4.90 21.05
N TRP A 341 2.54 4.74 19.75
CA TRP A 341 1.27 4.42 19.08
C TRP A 341 0.82 2.95 19.25
N LEU A 342 1.65 2.08 19.86
CA LEU A 342 1.27 0.71 20.26
C LEU A 342 0.56 0.64 21.61
N LYS A 343 0.71 1.67 22.46
CA LYS A 343 0.05 1.78 23.78
C LYS A 343 -1.43 2.02 23.56
#